data_d5739556609781ae047b0883024c3cf7
#
_entry.id   d5739556609781ae047b0883024c3cf7
#
_cell.length_a   1.000
_cell.length_b   1.000
_cell.length_c   1.000
_cell.angle_alpha   90.00
_cell.angle_beta   90.00
_cell.angle_gamma   90.00
#
_symmetry.space_group_name_H-M   'P 1'
#
loop_
_entity.id
_entity.type
_entity.pdbx_description
1 polymer ?
#
loop_
_entity_poly.entity_id
_entity_poly.type
_entity_poly.pdbx_seq_one_letter_code
_entity_poly.pdbx_strand_id
1 'polypeptide(L)'
;WEGLIKNFKDLIKDKTKKKFPQDVNEQLNAAISAVFLSWNTNRAKVYRKINQIPADWGTAVNVQAMVFGNMGNNCATGVVFTRNPSTGEKKIFGEYLINAQGEDVVAGNRTPRHITKKGRLDANVKELSMEEALPKVYLQLKKILKQLEKHYKDMQDVEFTVENNKLWMLQ
;
A
#
# COMPACT_ATOMS: atom_id res chain seq x y z
N TRP A 1 11.84 -23.69 5.03
CA TRP A 1 10.90 -23.16 4.04
C TRP A 1 10.32 -24.25 3.13
N GLU A 2 11.15 -25.17 2.59
CA GLU A 2 10.69 -26.22 1.66
C GLU A 2 9.57 -27.09 2.24
N GLY A 3 9.71 -27.54 3.51
CA GLY A 3 8.68 -28.29 4.21
C GLY A 3 7.36 -27.52 4.35
N LEU A 4 7.44 -26.20 4.65
CA LEU A 4 6.26 -25.34 4.78
C LEU A 4 5.56 -25.14 3.43
N ILE A 5 6.34 -24.91 2.35
CA ILE A 5 5.81 -24.80 0.99
C ILE A 5 5.09 -26.08 0.57
N LYS A 6 5.69 -27.25 0.88
CA LYS A 6 5.05 -28.54 0.61
C LYS A 6 3.73 -28.67 1.33
N ASN A 7 3.69 -28.36 2.63
CA ASN A 7 2.46 -28.42 3.43
C ASN A 7 1.35 -27.53 2.86
N PHE A 8 1.67 -26.31 2.44
CA PHE A 8 0.70 -25.42 1.79
C PHE A 8 0.18 -25.99 0.47
N LYS A 9 1.05 -26.54 -0.38
CA LYS A 9 0.66 -27.17 -1.65
C LYS A 9 -0.24 -28.39 -1.41
N ASP A 10 0.06 -29.22 -0.43
CA ASP A 10 -0.72 -30.37 -0.07
C ASP A 10 -2.11 -29.97 0.48
N LEU A 11 -2.16 -28.94 1.34
CA LEU A 11 -3.41 -28.38 1.85
C LEU A 11 -4.30 -27.83 0.73
N ILE A 12 -3.74 -27.06 -0.20
CA ILE A 12 -4.46 -26.52 -1.36
C ILE A 12 -5.02 -27.68 -2.19
N LYS A 13 -4.20 -28.69 -2.48
CA LYS A 13 -4.64 -29.87 -3.23
C LYS A 13 -5.77 -30.62 -2.52
N ASP A 14 -5.68 -30.78 -1.21
CA ASP A 14 -6.73 -31.44 -0.43
C ASP A 14 -8.05 -30.66 -0.46
N LYS A 15 -8.01 -29.35 -0.23
CA LYS A 15 -9.20 -28.50 -0.18
C LYS A 15 -9.82 -28.22 -1.54
N THR A 16 -9.01 -27.98 -2.56
CA THR A 16 -9.50 -27.59 -3.90
C THR A 16 -9.60 -28.76 -4.89
N LYS A 17 -9.00 -29.92 -4.55
CA LYS A 17 -8.80 -31.08 -5.42
C LYS A 17 -7.95 -30.77 -6.67
N LYS A 18 -7.31 -29.61 -6.71
CA LYS A 18 -6.40 -29.15 -7.77
C LYS A 18 -5.02 -28.86 -7.21
N LYS A 19 -3.97 -29.16 -7.99
CA LYS A 19 -2.60 -28.76 -7.63
C LYS A 19 -2.47 -27.25 -7.79
N PHE A 20 -1.70 -26.63 -6.89
CA PHE A 20 -1.31 -25.23 -7.08
C PHE A 20 -0.41 -25.12 -8.33
N PRO A 21 -0.74 -24.27 -9.31
CA PRO A 21 0.02 -24.17 -10.56
C PRO A 21 1.45 -23.69 -10.26
N GLN A 22 2.41 -24.24 -11.00
CA GLN A 22 3.82 -23.86 -10.89
C GLN A 22 4.28 -22.97 -12.05
N ASP A 23 3.52 -22.92 -13.13
CA ASP A 23 3.75 -21.98 -14.22
C ASP A 23 3.27 -20.58 -13.84
N VAL A 24 4.10 -19.57 -14.11
CA VAL A 24 3.84 -18.16 -13.72
C VAL A 24 2.62 -17.60 -14.46
N ASN A 25 2.43 -17.96 -15.71
CA ASN A 25 1.28 -17.47 -16.51
C ASN A 25 -0.02 -18.11 -16.03
N GLU A 26 0.02 -19.39 -15.64
CA GLU A 26 -1.14 -20.04 -15.02
C GLU A 26 -1.51 -19.39 -13.70
N GLN A 27 -0.51 -19.03 -12.85
CA GLN A 27 -0.74 -18.30 -11.60
C GLN A 27 -1.36 -16.92 -11.86
N LEU A 28 -0.80 -16.18 -12.81
CA LEU A 28 -1.32 -14.85 -13.19
C LEU A 28 -2.76 -14.95 -13.70
N ASN A 29 -3.04 -15.86 -14.61
CA ASN A 29 -4.39 -16.06 -15.15
C ASN A 29 -5.39 -16.49 -14.08
N ALA A 30 -4.96 -17.34 -13.14
CA ALA A 30 -5.79 -17.73 -11.99
C ALA A 30 -6.10 -16.54 -11.08
N ALA A 31 -5.11 -15.67 -10.80
CA ALA A 31 -5.30 -14.46 -10.01
C ALA A 31 -6.25 -13.45 -10.68
N ILE A 32 -6.07 -13.21 -11.98
CA ILE A 32 -6.96 -12.35 -12.78
C ILE A 32 -8.39 -12.90 -12.74
N SER A 33 -8.55 -14.21 -12.97
CA SER A 33 -9.85 -14.86 -12.93
C SER A 33 -10.52 -14.76 -11.55
N ALA A 34 -9.73 -14.89 -10.47
CA ALA A 34 -10.24 -14.75 -9.11
C ALA A 34 -10.80 -13.34 -8.85
N VAL A 35 -10.13 -12.28 -9.36
CA VAL A 35 -10.62 -10.90 -9.25
C VAL A 35 -11.94 -10.73 -10.01
N PHE A 36 -12.04 -11.21 -11.25
CA PHE A 36 -13.31 -11.15 -11.99
C PHE A 36 -14.44 -11.92 -11.30
N LEU A 37 -14.15 -13.12 -10.79
CA LEU A 37 -15.14 -13.93 -10.07
C LEU A 37 -15.59 -13.28 -8.76
N SER A 38 -14.71 -12.49 -8.11
CA SER A 38 -15.03 -11.80 -6.85
C SER A 38 -16.20 -10.83 -6.98
N TRP A 39 -16.46 -10.28 -8.17
CA TRP A 39 -17.62 -9.46 -8.49
C TRP A 39 -18.96 -10.13 -8.15
N ASN A 40 -19.02 -11.46 -8.27
CA ASN A 40 -20.23 -12.26 -8.06
C ASN A 40 -20.37 -12.83 -6.64
N THR A 41 -19.43 -12.51 -5.72
CA THR A 41 -19.54 -12.93 -4.32
C THR A 41 -20.72 -12.23 -3.61
N ASN A 42 -21.28 -12.87 -2.59
CA ASN A 42 -22.38 -12.30 -1.82
C ASN A 42 -21.99 -10.96 -1.19
N ARG A 43 -20.77 -10.82 -0.68
CA ARG A 43 -20.24 -9.56 -0.13
C ARG A 43 -20.25 -8.44 -1.16
N ALA A 44 -19.76 -8.70 -2.36
CA ALA A 44 -19.74 -7.71 -3.44
C ALA A 44 -21.16 -7.32 -3.91
N LYS A 45 -22.08 -8.28 -3.99
CA LYS A 45 -23.49 -8.02 -4.32
C LYS A 45 -24.16 -7.12 -3.30
N VAL A 46 -23.99 -7.39 -2.00
CA VAL A 46 -24.52 -6.57 -0.91
C VAL A 46 -23.93 -5.17 -0.95
N TYR A 47 -22.62 -5.04 -1.10
CA TYR A 47 -21.95 -3.75 -1.22
C TYR A 47 -22.50 -2.90 -2.38
N ARG A 48 -22.64 -3.50 -3.57
CA ARG A 48 -23.21 -2.81 -4.72
C ARG A 48 -24.65 -2.35 -4.48
N LYS A 49 -25.47 -3.20 -3.87
CA LYS A 49 -26.85 -2.85 -3.52
C LYS A 49 -26.93 -1.64 -2.59
N ILE A 50 -26.10 -1.61 -1.55
CA ILE A 50 -26.04 -0.49 -0.58
C ILE A 50 -25.58 0.80 -1.27
N ASN A 51 -24.58 0.72 -2.15
CA ASN A 51 -23.97 1.87 -2.81
C ASN A 51 -24.62 2.20 -4.18
N GLN A 52 -25.74 1.56 -4.53
CA GLN A 52 -26.47 1.78 -5.78
C GLN A 52 -25.62 1.63 -7.05
N ILE A 53 -24.66 0.68 -7.02
CA ILE A 53 -23.79 0.37 -8.15
C ILE A 53 -24.49 -0.63 -9.06
N PRO A 54 -24.66 -0.35 -10.37
CA PRO A 54 -25.26 -1.26 -11.34
C PRO A 54 -24.53 -2.60 -11.41
N ALA A 55 -25.29 -3.69 -11.44
CA ALA A 55 -24.73 -5.05 -11.44
C ALA A 55 -24.06 -5.43 -12.77
N ASP A 56 -24.43 -4.77 -13.84
CA ASP A 56 -23.96 -4.98 -15.22
C ASP A 56 -22.65 -4.25 -15.57
N TRP A 57 -22.16 -3.37 -14.69
CA TRP A 57 -20.88 -2.68 -14.93
C TRP A 57 -19.67 -3.62 -14.97
N GLY A 58 -19.66 -4.65 -14.14
CA GLY A 58 -18.51 -5.52 -14.03
C GLY A 58 -17.36 -4.91 -13.22
N THR A 59 -16.19 -5.53 -13.29
CA THR A 59 -14.98 -5.06 -12.64
C THR A 59 -13.79 -5.09 -13.59
N ALA A 60 -12.71 -4.41 -13.25
CA ALA A 60 -11.45 -4.40 -13.98
C ALA A 60 -10.33 -4.99 -13.14
N VAL A 61 -9.25 -5.39 -13.80
CA VAL A 61 -8.05 -5.92 -13.17
C VAL A 61 -6.84 -5.14 -13.67
N ASN A 62 -6.03 -4.62 -12.74
CA ASN A 62 -4.73 -4.06 -13.05
C ASN A 62 -3.64 -5.04 -12.62
N VAL A 63 -2.70 -5.33 -13.52
CA VAL A 63 -1.48 -6.07 -13.22
C VAL A 63 -0.36 -5.06 -13.06
N GLN A 64 0.17 -4.94 -11.85
CA GLN A 64 1.14 -3.92 -11.49
C GLN A 64 2.40 -4.55 -10.94
N ALA A 65 3.57 -4.03 -11.36
CA ALA A 65 4.84 -4.43 -10.76
C ALA A 65 4.87 -4.08 -9.28
N MET A 66 5.32 -5.04 -8.47
CA MET A 66 5.49 -4.83 -7.04
C MET A 66 6.81 -4.11 -6.76
N VAL A 67 6.78 -3.14 -5.86
CA VAL A 67 7.95 -2.48 -5.29
C VAL A 67 8.11 -2.86 -3.82
N PHE A 68 9.36 -2.97 -3.37
CA PHE A 68 9.67 -3.55 -2.06
C PHE A 68 10.27 -2.50 -1.13
N GLY A 69 9.49 -2.11 -0.12
CA GLY A 69 9.92 -1.22 0.96
C GLY A 69 10.77 -1.89 2.03
N ASN A 70 10.96 -3.22 1.94
CA ASN A 70 11.62 -4.07 2.93
C ASN A 70 12.94 -4.71 2.45
N MET A 71 13.65 -4.07 1.51
CA MET A 71 14.91 -4.57 0.97
C MET A 71 16.15 -3.98 1.68
N GLY A 72 15.97 -3.32 2.81
CA GLY A 72 17.05 -2.73 3.61
C GLY A 72 16.76 -1.32 4.11
N ASN A 73 17.76 -0.68 4.72
CA ASN A 73 17.60 0.62 5.38
C ASN A 73 17.43 1.81 4.41
N ASN A 74 17.66 1.60 3.12
CA ASN A 74 17.41 2.56 2.04
C ASN A 74 16.04 2.36 1.38
N CYS A 75 15.20 1.51 1.99
CA CYS A 75 13.83 1.21 1.59
C CYS A 75 12.86 1.58 2.71
N ALA A 76 11.64 1.96 2.34
CA ALA A 76 10.61 2.38 3.29
C ALA A 76 9.22 2.25 2.65
N THR A 77 8.20 2.28 3.47
CA THR A 77 6.80 2.45 3.03
C THR A 77 6.10 3.44 3.96
N GLY A 78 5.06 4.11 3.48
CA GLY A 78 4.33 5.05 4.29
C GLY A 78 3.04 5.56 3.68
N VAL A 79 2.29 6.26 4.52
CA VAL A 79 1.04 6.95 4.18
C VAL A 79 1.19 8.42 4.52
N VAL A 80 0.74 9.30 3.66
CA VAL A 80 0.89 10.74 3.82
C VAL A 80 -0.31 11.51 3.31
N PHE A 81 -0.75 12.48 4.08
CA PHE A 81 -1.79 13.43 3.74
C PHE A 81 -1.17 14.77 3.35
N THR A 82 -1.73 15.44 2.36
CA THR A 82 -1.28 16.79 1.96
C THR A 82 -1.64 17.85 3.01
N ARG A 83 -2.61 17.54 3.88
CA ARG A 83 -3.03 18.35 5.03
C ARG A 83 -3.21 17.47 6.25
N ASN A 84 -3.23 18.06 7.42
CA ASN A 84 -3.64 17.37 8.64
C ASN A 84 -5.13 16.96 8.52
N PRO A 85 -5.46 15.65 8.51
CA PRO A 85 -6.82 15.17 8.29
C PRO A 85 -7.78 15.54 9.42
N SER A 86 -7.27 15.81 10.63
CA SER A 86 -8.10 16.16 11.79
C SER A 86 -8.43 17.66 11.87
N THR A 87 -7.53 18.53 11.38
CA THR A 87 -7.66 19.98 11.53
C THR A 87 -7.85 20.72 10.20
N GLY A 88 -7.57 20.09 9.07
CA GLY A 88 -7.53 20.72 7.74
C GLY A 88 -6.33 21.63 7.52
N GLU A 89 -5.43 21.77 8.51
CA GLU A 89 -4.26 22.64 8.42
C GLU A 89 -3.35 22.20 7.26
N LYS A 90 -2.90 23.15 6.46
CA LYS A 90 -2.07 22.91 5.27
C LYS A 90 -0.62 22.55 5.64
N LYS A 91 -0.47 21.41 6.30
CA LYS A 91 0.81 20.81 6.69
C LYS A 91 0.82 19.34 6.30
N ILE A 92 1.91 18.90 5.70
CA ILE A 92 2.12 17.48 5.39
C ILE A 92 2.03 16.69 6.70
N PHE A 93 1.14 15.72 6.73
CA PHE A 93 0.90 14.85 7.88
C PHE A 93 0.99 13.40 7.41
N GLY A 94 1.63 12.53 8.19
CA GLY A 94 1.74 11.13 7.83
C GLY A 94 2.87 10.41 8.54
N GLU A 95 2.98 9.14 8.20
CA GLU A 95 3.86 8.20 8.86
C GLU A 95 4.58 7.32 7.85
N TYR A 96 5.77 6.83 8.23
CA TYR A 96 6.53 5.89 7.42
C TYR A 96 7.28 4.89 8.29
N LEU A 97 7.62 3.75 7.71
CA LEU A 97 8.49 2.74 8.31
C LEU A 97 9.67 2.44 7.38
N ILE A 98 10.88 2.44 7.93
CA ILE A 98 12.07 1.97 7.22
C ILE A 98 12.07 0.43 7.20
N ASN A 99 12.51 -0.13 6.08
CA ASN A 99 12.63 -1.57 5.87
C ASN A 99 11.31 -2.30 6.22
N ALA A 100 10.22 -1.91 5.54
CA ALA A 100 8.86 -2.38 5.82
C ALA A 100 8.01 -2.45 4.55
N GLN A 101 6.99 -3.30 4.59
CA GLN A 101 5.91 -3.35 3.60
C GLN A 101 4.67 -2.60 4.12
N GLY A 102 3.68 -2.33 3.24
CA GLY A 102 2.44 -1.66 3.61
C GLY A 102 1.70 -2.32 4.77
N GLU A 103 1.70 -3.64 4.81
CA GLU A 103 1.10 -4.44 5.88
C GLU A 103 1.68 -4.11 7.26
N ASP A 104 2.98 -3.82 7.35
CA ASP A 104 3.65 -3.47 8.62
C ASP A 104 3.14 -2.13 9.17
N VAL A 105 2.76 -1.20 8.29
CA VAL A 105 2.18 0.10 8.68
C VAL A 105 0.77 -0.09 9.23
N VAL A 106 -0.03 -0.91 8.55
CA VAL A 106 -1.45 -1.12 8.90
C VAL A 106 -1.62 -2.06 10.10
N ALA A 107 -0.76 -3.07 10.23
CA ALA A 107 -0.86 -4.07 11.30
C ALA A 107 -0.49 -3.52 12.69
N GLY A 108 0.16 -2.36 12.77
CA GLY A 108 0.56 -1.75 14.05
C GLY A 108 1.64 -2.53 14.82
N ASN A 109 2.33 -3.47 14.17
CA ASN A 109 3.36 -4.30 14.79
C ASN A 109 4.66 -3.53 15.08
N ARG A 110 4.84 -2.37 14.45
CA ARG A 110 5.99 -1.48 14.61
C ARG A 110 5.48 -0.05 14.77
N THR A 111 6.18 0.75 15.56
CA THR A 111 5.85 2.18 15.72
C THR A 111 6.30 2.97 14.49
N PRO A 112 5.37 3.56 13.73
CA PRO A 112 5.73 4.39 12.58
C PRO A 112 6.45 5.67 13.00
N ARG A 113 7.21 6.24 12.05
CA ARG A 113 7.97 7.49 12.23
C ARG A 113 7.27 8.61 11.46
N HIS A 114 7.45 9.83 11.95
CA HIS A 114 6.87 11.01 11.30
C HIS A 114 7.50 11.33 9.93
N ILE A 115 6.69 11.80 9.00
CA ILE A 115 7.16 12.27 7.68
C ILE A 115 8.01 13.53 7.82
N THR A 116 7.59 14.50 8.66
CA THR A 116 8.24 15.80 8.78
C THR A 116 9.04 15.92 10.07
N LYS A 117 10.16 16.67 10.01
CA LYS A 117 10.96 17.02 11.19
C LYS A 117 10.12 17.75 12.25
N LYS A 118 9.24 18.67 11.82
CA LYS A 118 8.35 19.38 12.74
C LYS A 118 7.42 18.42 13.47
N GLY A 119 6.75 17.50 12.78
CA GLY A 119 5.86 16.51 13.40
C GLY A 119 6.60 15.66 14.43
N ARG A 120 7.83 15.24 14.13
CA ARG A 120 8.69 14.53 15.07
C ARG A 120 8.99 15.34 16.34
N LEU A 121 9.35 16.61 16.17
CA LEU A 121 9.68 17.49 17.30
C LEU A 121 8.45 17.79 18.16
N ASP A 122 7.30 18.07 17.53
CA ASP A 122 6.04 18.35 18.22
C ASP A 122 5.57 17.11 19.04
N ALA A 123 5.86 15.90 18.55
CA ALA A 123 5.56 14.64 19.24
C ALA A 123 6.66 14.20 20.24
N ASN A 124 7.77 14.91 20.32
CA ASN A 124 8.93 14.59 21.17
C ASN A 124 9.49 13.17 20.95
N VAL A 125 9.53 12.73 19.68
CA VAL A 125 10.00 11.38 19.27
C VAL A 125 11.48 11.44 18.89
N LYS A 126 12.27 10.42 19.28
CA LYS A 126 13.73 10.36 19.03
C LYS A 126 14.08 9.89 17.61
N GLU A 127 13.27 8.97 17.05
CA GLU A 127 13.49 8.40 15.75
C GLU A 127 13.40 9.47 14.65
N LEU A 128 14.38 9.45 13.73
CA LEU A 128 14.44 10.45 12.66
C LEU A 128 13.19 10.41 11.79
N SER A 129 12.68 11.59 11.44
CA SER A 129 11.63 11.74 10.44
C SER A 129 12.13 11.37 9.04
N MET A 130 11.21 11.16 8.10
CA MET A 130 11.58 10.91 6.68
C MET A 130 12.38 12.09 6.10
N GLU A 131 12.00 13.31 6.45
CA GLU A 131 12.71 14.54 6.07
C GLU A 131 14.19 14.51 6.45
N GLU A 132 14.52 13.90 7.59
CA GLU A 132 15.89 13.79 8.12
C GLU A 132 16.61 12.53 7.62
N ALA A 133 15.92 11.40 7.55
CA ALA A 133 16.50 10.10 7.18
C ALA A 133 16.65 9.90 5.66
N LEU A 134 15.71 10.42 4.86
CA LEU A 134 15.65 10.27 3.41
C LEU A 134 15.39 11.61 2.72
N PRO A 135 16.25 12.63 2.91
CA PRO A 135 15.95 14.01 2.52
C PRO A 135 15.68 14.21 1.02
N LYS A 136 16.40 13.50 0.14
CA LYS A 136 16.18 13.59 -1.31
C LYS A 136 14.80 13.02 -1.71
N VAL A 137 14.42 11.90 -1.12
CA VAL A 137 13.12 11.25 -1.35
C VAL A 137 11.98 12.10 -0.79
N TYR A 138 12.17 12.67 0.40
CA TYR A 138 11.20 13.59 0.99
C TYR A 138 10.95 14.83 0.12
N LEU A 139 11.99 15.42 -0.47
CA LEU A 139 11.82 16.56 -1.38
C LEU A 139 11.02 16.18 -2.63
N GLN A 140 11.24 14.99 -3.19
CA GLN A 140 10.44 14.49 -4.31
C GLN A 140 8.99 14.28 -3.90
N LEU A 141 8.74 13.62 -2.78
CA LEU A 141 7.40 13.40 -2.22
C LEU A 141 6.67 14.73 -2.03
N LYS A 142 7.31 15.70 -1.38
CA LYS A 142 6.77 17.04 -1.14
C LYS A 142 6.37 17.76 -2.44
N LYS A 143 7.14 17.60 -3.51
CA LYS A 143 6.82 18.16 -4.83
C LYS A 143 5.58 17.51 -5.42
N ILE A 144 5.50 16.17 -5.36
CA ILE A 144 4.35 15.40 -5.87
C ILE A 144 3.08 15.76 -5.09
N LEU A 145 3.12 15.79 -3.77
CA LEU A 145 1.99 16.15 -2.92
C LEU A 145 1.41 17.54 -3.29
N LYS A 146 2.28 18.52 -3.54
CA LYS A 146 1.84 19.85 -4.02
C LYS A 146 1.17 19.79 -5.39
N GLN A 147 1.67 18.97 -6.30
CA GLN A 147 1.09 18.79 -7.64
C GLN A 147 -0.29 18.13 -7.54
N LEU A 148 -0.43 17.08 -6.75
CA LEU A 148 -1.69 16.38 -6.55
C LEU A 148 -2.76 17.29 -5.95
N GLU A 149 -2.46 17.98 -4.85
CA GLU A 149 -3.42 18.91 -4.23
C GLU A 149 -3.81 20.06 -5.16
N LYS A 150 -2.87 20.58 -5.97
CA LYS A 150 -3.18 21.61 -6.97
C LYS A 150 -4.07 21.07 -8.09
N HIS A 151 -3.85 19.83 -8.51
CA HIS A 151 -4.60 19.20 -9.61
C HIS A 151 -6.04 18.88 -9.19
N TYR A 152 -6.19 18.18 -8.06
CA TYR A 152 -7.49 17.74 -7.56
C TYR A 152 -8.23 18.82 -6.77
N LYS A 153 -7.56 19.91 -6.39
CA LYS A 153 -8.11 21.04 -5.60
C LYS A 153 -8.68 20.62 -4.24
N ASP A 154 -8.22 19.51 -3.72
CA ASP A 154 -8.63 18.94 -2.45
C ASP A 154 -7.47 18.23 -1.75
N MET A 155 -7.63 17.96 -0.44
CA MET A 155 -6.71 17.15 0.33
C MET A 155 -6.54 15.78 -0.32
N GLN A 156 -5.31 15.29 -0.32
CA GLN A 156 -4.98 13.97 -0.86
C GLN A 156 -4.42 13.07 0.23
N ASP A 157 -4.91 11.86 0.25
CA ASP A 157 -4.37 10.71 0.97
C ASP A 157 -3.53 9.89 0.00
N VAL A 158 -2.30 9.60 0.36
CA VAL A 158 -1.33 9.04 -0.57
C VAL A 158 -0.52 7.92 0.08
N GLU A 159 -0.48 6.79 -0.57
CA GLU A 159 0.43 5.68 -0.23
C GLU A 159 1.67 5.71 -1.10
N PHE A 160 2.83 5.47 -0.51
CA PHE A 160 4.10 5.44 -1.23
C PHE A 160 5.04 4.36 -0.69
N THR A 161 5.95 3.93 -1.56
CA THR A 161 7.07 3.05 -1.20
C THR A 161 8.38 3.67 -1.70
N VAL A 162 9.43 3.47 -0.94
CA VAL A 162 10.81 3.79 -1.32
C VAL A 162 11.56 2.47 -1.49
N GLU A 163 12.05 2.21 -2.67
CA GLU A 163 12.90 1.07 -2.97
C GLU A 163 14.26 1.58 -3.45
N ASN A 164 15.32 1.23 -2.73
CA ASN A 164 16.69 1.66 -3.06
C ASN A 164 16.82 3.19 -3.25
N ASN A 165 16.28 3.98 -2.32
CA ASN A 165 16.23 5.44 -2.37
C ASN A 165 15.41 6.03 -3.54
N LYS A 166 14.66 5.23 -4.28
CA LYS A 166 13.74 5.67 -5.33
C LYS A 166 12.31 5.70 -4.80
N LEU A 167 11.63 6.82 -4.97
CA LEU A 167 10.23 6.99 -4.59
C LEU A 167 9.31 6.38 -5.65
N TRP A 168 8.31 5.66 -5.17
CA TRP A 168 7.22 5.10 -5.95
C TRP A 168 5.88 5.49 -5.31
N MET A 169 5.01 6.09 -6.11
CA MET A 169 3.64 6.40 -5.69
C MET A 169 2.78 5.19 -5.96
N LEU A 170 1.98 4.76 -4.99
CA LEU A 170 1.17 3.54 -5.10
C LEU A 170 -0.31 3.87 -5.27
N GLN A 171 -0.83 4.71 -4.39
CA GLN A 171 -2.24 5.08 -4.38
C GLN A 171 -2.43 6.52 -3.91
#